data_a58f4f5b993e5e2f8155b836226cf78a
#
_entry.id   a58f4f5b993e5e2f8155b836226cf78a
#
_cell.length_a   1.000
_cell.length_b   1.000
_cell.length_c   1.000
_cell.angle_alpha   90.00
_cell.angle_beta   90.00
_cell.angle_gamma   90.00
#
_symmetry.space_group_name_H-M   'P 1'
#
loop_
_entity.id
_entity.type
_entity.pdbx_description
1 polymer ?
#
loop_
_entity_poly.entity_id
_entity_poly.type
_entity_poly.pdbx_seq_one_letter_code
_entity_poly.pdbx_strand_id
1 'polypeptide(L)'
;MRPMATKLSDESIDDIIDWVGRWEYVPAEATIEGGDPARGRGLYGGCAVCHGDSAQGNESLGAPALAGQNDWYLVTQLKNFMAGYRGAHPDDTYGAQMRTMVNTLRNEAGIINVVSYINTLSR
;
A
#
# COMPACT_ATOMS: atom_id res chain seq x y z
N MET A 1 17.74 1.62 -9.29
CA MET A 1 17.02 2.91 -9.23
C MET A 1 17.92 4.07 -8.80
N ARG A 2 18.57 4.04 -7.62
CA ARG A 2 19.37 5.18 -7.13
C ARG A 2 20.37 5.75 -8.13
N PRO A 3 21.21 4.97 -8.84
CA PRO A 3 22.16 5.50 -9.81
C PRO A 3 21.51 6.15 -11.04
N MET A 4 20.25 5.82 -11.31
CA MET A 4 19.46 6.43 -12.39
C MET A 4 18.85 7.75 -11.95
N ALA A 5 18.23 7.77 -10.77
CA ALA A 5 17.56 8.93 -10.21
C ALA A 5 18.52 10.11 -9.93
N THR A 6 19.75 9.82 -9.50
CA THR A 6 20.75 10.87 -9.21
C THR A 6 21.24 11.66 -10.44
N LYS A 7 20.87 11.22 -11.65
CA LYS A 7 21.20 11.90 -12.91
C LYS A 7 20.08 12.84 -13.40
N LEU A 8 18.91 12.80 -12.73
CA LEU A 8 17.79 13.65 -13.09
C LEU A 8 17.89 14.98 -12.32
N SER A 9 17.59 16.07 -13.01
CA SER A 9 17.32 17.36 -12.38
C SER A 9 15.91 17.37 -11.78
N ASP A 10 15.64 18.28 -10.83
CA ASP A 10 14.30 18.44 -10.26
C ASP A 10 13.27 18.72 -11.36
N GLU A 11 13.58 19.57 -12.33
CA GLU A 11 12.75 19.86 -13.51
C GLU A 11 12.41 18.57 -14.30
N SER A 12 13.41 17.71 -14.53
CA SER A 12 13.17 16.43 -15.23
C SER A 12 12.29 15.47 -14.41
N ILE A 13 12.38 15.53 -13.09
CA ILE A 13 11.52 14.75 -12.18
C ILE A 13 10.09 15.24 -12.29
N ASP A 14 9.88 16.57 -12.24
CA ASP A 14 8.55 17.19 -12.36
C ASP A 14 7.91 16.88 -13.72
N ASP A 15 8.66 16.98 -14.82
CA ASP A 15 8.20 16.60 -16.16
C ASP A 15 7.75 15.12 -16.24
N ILE A 16 8.50 14.21 -15.60
CA ILE A 16 8.14 12.79 -15.54
C ILE A 16 6.86 12.58 -14.73
N ILE A 17 6.72 13.26 -13.58
CA ILE A 17 5.54 13.19 -12.73
C ILE A 17 4.31 13.68 -13.50
N ASP A 18 4.42 14.82 -14.18
CA ASP A 18 3.33 15.38 -14.99
C ASP A 18 2.94 14.45 -16.15
N TRP A 19 3.92 13.84 -16.80
CA TRP A 19 3.67 12.91 -17.90
C TRP A 19 2.97 11.65 -17.43
N VAL A 20 3.44 11.03 -16.34
CA VAL A 20 2.81 9.84 -15.72
C VAL A 20 1.40 10.17 -15.20
N GLY A 21 1.22 11.37 -14.61
CA GLY A 21 -0.07 11.84 -14.09
C GLY A 21 -1.17 11.98 -15.16
N ARG A 22 -0.80 12.05 -16.44
CA ARG A 22 -1.76 12.09 -17.58
C ARG A 22 -2.21 10.70 -18.04
N TRP A 23 -1.63 9.64 -17.51
CA TRP A 23 -2.02 8.28 -17.87
C TRP A 23 -3.40 7.95 -17.31
N GLU A 24 -4.20 7.27 -18.13
CA GLU A 24 -5.49 6.77 -17.68
C GLU A 24 -5.28 5.74 -16.56
N TYR A 25 -5.97 5.97 -15.45
CA TYR A 25 -5.95 5.03 -14.34
C TYR A 25 -6.83 3.82 -14.65
N VAL A 26 -6.24 2.64 -14.71
CA VAL A 26 -6.94 1.37 -14.84
C VAL A 26 -6.77 0.60 -13.53
N PRO A 27 -7.85 0.31 -12.78
CA PRO A 27 -7.78 -0.51 -11.57
C PRO A 27 -7.17 -1.86 -11.88
N ALA A 28 -6.29 -2.35 -11.00
CA ALA A 28 -5.73 -3.68 -11.12
C ALA A 28 -6.82 -4.74 -10.88
N GLU A 29 -6.81 -5.80 -11.70
CA GLU A 29 -7.67 -6.96 -11.47
C GLU A 29 -7.18 -7.75 -10.25
N ALA A 30 -8.13 -8.33 -9.50
CA ALA A 30 -7.81 -9.20 -8.39
C ALA A 30 -7.25 -10.54 -8.89
N THR A 31 -6.07 -10.91 -8.41
CA THR A 31 -5.35 -12.14 -8.81
C THR A 31 -5.12 -13.10 -7.65
N ILE A 32 -5.30 -12.64 -6.40
CA ILE A 32 -5.09 -13.46 -5.21
C ILE A 32 -6.31 -14.31 -4.92
N GLU A 33 -6.08 -15.61 -4.76
CA GLU A 33 -7.09 -16.60 -4.43
C GLU A 33 -7.08 -16.95 -2.93
N GLY A 34 -8.20 -17.50 -2.43
CA GLY A 34 -8.30 -18.11 -1.09
C GLY A 34 -8.47 -17.11 0.06
N GLY A 35 -8.66 -15.83 -0.22
CA GLY A 35 -8.96 -14.82 0.80
C GLY A 35 -10.45 -14.74 1.14
N ASP A 36 -10.75 -14.36 2.39
CA ASP A 36 -12.10 -14.10 2.88
C ASP A 36 -12.29 -12.59 3.08
N PRO A 37 -12.99 -11.87 2.17
CA PRO A 37 -13.22 -10.44 2.31
C PRO A 37 -14.02 -10.05 3.55
N ALA A 38 -14.91 -10.92 4.06
CA ALA A 38 -15.68 -10.63 5.26
C ALA A 38 -14.79 -10.59 6.50
N ARG A 39 -13.85 -11.52 6.62
CA ARG A 39 -12.80 -11.50 7.65
C ARG A 39 -11.84 -10.32 7.42
N GLY A 40 -11.49 -10.07 6.18
CA GLY A 40 -10.63 -8.95 5.78
C GLY A 40 -11.20 -7.60 6.20
N ARG A 41 -12.51 -7.39 6.09
CA ARG A 41 -13.21 -6.19 6.56
C ARG A 41 -13.00 -5.96 8.06
N GLY A 42 -13.09 -7.01 8.87
CA GLY A 42 -12.84 -6.91 10.30
C GLY A 42 -11.39 -6.50 10.64
N LEU A 43 -10.43 -7.01 9.86
CA LEU A 43 -9.01 -6.66 10.01
C LEU A 43 -8.70 -5.24 9.51
N TYR A 44 -9.40 -4.78 8.47
CA TYR A 44 -9.17 -3.49 7.84
C TYR A 44 -9.51 -2.29 8.73
N GLY A 45 -10.36 -2.45 9.75
CA GLY A 45 -10.75 -1.36 10.64
C GLY A 45 -9.58 -0.58 11.24
N GLY A 46 -8.49 -1.26 11.61
CA GLY A 46 -7.26 -0.60 12.06
C GLY A 46 -6.51 0.13 10.94
N CYS A 47 -6.58 -0.36 9.71
CA CYS A 47 -5.94 0.25 8.55
C CYS A 47 -6.68 1.51 8.09
N ALA A 48 -8.01 1.52 8.21
CA ALA A 48 -8.89 2.61 7.79
C ALA A 48 -8.57 3.94 8.50
N VAL A 49 -8.06 3.89 9.73
CA VAL A 49 -7.68 5.09 10.51
C VAL A 49 -6.69 5.98 9.75
N CYS A 50 -5.78 5.38 9.00
CA CYS A 50 -4.79 6.10 8.21
C CYS A 50 -5.12 6.07 6.72
N HIS A 51 -5.52 4.90 6.18
CA HIS A 51 -5.74 4.72 4.74
C HIS A 51 -7.15 5.11 4.27
N GLY A 52 -8.05 5.47 5.19
CA GLY A 52 -9.44 5.81 4.90
C GLY A 52 -10.38 4.61 4.75
N ASP A 53 -11.67 4.82 4.92
CA ASP A 53 -12.69 3.74 4.91
C ASP A 53 -12.83 3.07 3.53
N SER A 54 -12.60 3.80 2.46
CA SER A 54 -12.55 3.30 1.07
C SER A 54 -11.13 3.07 0.55
N ALA A 55 -10.14 3.04 1.44
CA ALA A 55 -8.72 2.86 1.10
C ALA A 55 -8.18 3.92 0.13
N GLN A 56 -8.75 5.12 0.16
CA GLN A 56 -8.38 6.25 -0.71
C GLN A 56 -7.05 6.91 -0.33
N GLY A 57 -6.53 6.59 0.86
CA GLY A 57 -5.31 7.20 1.40
C GLY A 57 -5.57 8.52 2.14
N ASN A 58 -4.52 9.03 2.77
CA ASN A 58 -4.51 10.31 3.46
C ASN A 58 -3.10 10.92 3.40
N GLU A 59 -2.94 11.95 2.59
CA GLU A 59 -1.66 12.61 2.36
C GLU A 59 -1.09 13.23 3.65
N SER A 60 -1.93 13.83 4.47
CA SER A 60 -1.50 14.46 5.72
C SER A 60 -0.91 13.48 6.74
N LEU A 61 -1.26 12.19 6.63
CA LEU A 61 -0.74 11.10 7.45
C LEU A 61 0.35 10.30 6.73
N GLY A 62 0.76 10.68 5.53
CA GLY A 62 1.68 9.92 4.70
C GLY A 62 1.15 8.52 4.32
N ALA A 63 -0.15 8.32 4.38
CA ALA A 63 -0.80 7.04 4.11
C ALA A 63 -1.26 6.96 2.65
N PRO A 64 -0.66 6.09 1.82
CA PRO A 64 -1.01 5.98 0.41
C PRO A 64 -2.40 5.36 0.20
N ALA A 65 -2.99 5.64 -0.97
CA ALA A 65 -4.17 4.92 -1.43
C ALA A 65 -3.83 3.43 -1.66
N LEU A 66 -4.72 2.54 -1.21
CA LEU A 66 -4.59 1.09 -1.38
C LEU A 66 -5.61 0.55 -2.38
N ALA A 67 -6.78 1.18 -2.47
CA ALA A 67 -7.81 0.81 -3.44
C ALA A 67 -7.27 0.93 -4.88
N GLY A 68 -7.52 -0.09 -5.68
CA GLY A 68 -7.10 -0.17 -7.06
C GLY A 68 -5.62 -0.53 -7.28
N GLN A 69 -4.85 -0.76 -6.22
CA GLN A 69 -3.48 -1.28 -6.31
C GLN A 69 -3.49 -2.77 -6.66
N ASN A 70 -2.41 -3.23 -7.32
CA ASN A 70 -2.19 -4.65 -7.53
C ASN A 70 -2.15 -5.42 -6.21
N ASP A 71 -2.96 -6.45 -6.08
CA ASP A 71 -3.09 -7.24 -4.86
C ASP A 71 -1.78 -7.99 -4.50
N TRP A 72 -1.09 -8.57 -5.48
CA TRP A 72 0.23 -9.17 -5.28
C TRP A 72 1.24 -8.16 -4.71
N TYR A 73 1.14 -6.88 -5.13
CA TYR A 73 1.99 -5.81 -4.60
C TYR A 73 1.63 -5.51 -3.14
N LEU A 74 0.34 -5.38 -2.82
CA LEU A 74 -0.12 -5.16 -1.45
C LEU A 74 0.34 -6.28 -0.52
N VAL A 75 0.17 -7.55 -0.92
CA VAL A 75 0.65 -8.71 -0.15
C VAL A 75 2.17 -8.65 0.05
N THR A 76 2.92 -8.35 -1.00
CA THR A 76 4.38 -8.25 -0.93
C THR A 76 4.79 -7.15 0.05
N GLN A 77 4.15 -5.98 0.00
CA GLN A 77 4.49 -4.88 0.88
C GLN A 77 4.14 -5.18 2.35
N LEU A 78 3.00 -5.77 2.63
CA LEU A 78 2.63 -6.19 3.99
C LEU A 78 3.60 -7.23 4.54
N LYS A 79 4.02 -8.21 3.73
CA LYS A 79 5.07 -9.17 4.11
C LYS A 79 6.41 -8.48 4.38
N ASN A 80 6.81 -7.50 3.57
CA ASN A 80 8.06 -6.76 3.75
C ASN A 80 8.06 -5.94 5.06
N PHE A 81 6.93 -5.31 5.41
CA PHE A 81 6.78 -4.65 6.70
C PHE A 81 6.83 -5.64 7.87
N MET A 82 6.13 -6.77 7.76
CA MET A 82 6.10 -7.81 8.79
C MET A 82 7.50 -8.42 9.03
N ALA A 83 8.26 -8.64 7.96
CA ALA A 83 9.62 -9.15 8.02
C ALA A 83 10.67 -8.09 8.44
N GLY A 84 10.29 -6.80 8.51
CA GLY A 84 11.20 -5.71 8.85
C GLY A 84 12.13 -5.29 7.72
N TYR A 85 11.88 -5.70 6.49
CA TYR A 85 12.61 -5.20 5.31
C TYR A 85 12.18 -3.79 4.92
N ARG A 86 10.98 -3.37 5.33
CA ARG A 86 10.44 -2.05 5.14
C ARG A 86 10.05 -1.44 6.49
N GLY A 87 10.19 -0.10 6.63
CA GLY A 87 9.91 0.60 7.88
C GLY A 87 10.95 0.36 8.98
N ALA A 88 12.18 -0.04 8.62
CA ALA A 88 13.27 -0.29 9.56
C ALA A 88 14.29 0.85 9.63
N HIS A 89 14.29 1.77 8.65
CA HIS A 89 15.21 2.89 8.68
C HIS A 89 14.81 3.89 9.78
N PRO A 90 15.76 4.40 10.58
CA PRO A 90 15.45 5.31 11.71
C PRO A 90 14.75 6.60 11.28
N ASP A 91 14.96 7.08 10.05
CA ASP A 91 14.32 8.28 9.52
C ASP A 91 12.96 8.00 8.85
N ASP A 92 12.58 6.73 8.69
CA ASP A 92 11.30 6.31 8.11
C ASP A 92 10.20 6.22 9.17
N THR A 93 9.73 7.37 9.64
CA THR A 93 8.70 7.45 10.70
C THR A 93 7.37 6.84 10.27
N TYR A 94 6.94 7.07 9.03
CA TYR A 94 5.70 6.50 8.50
C TYR A 94 5.79 4.99 8.29
N GLY A 95 6.92 4.52 7.74
CA GLY A 95 7.15 3.09 7.59
C GLY A 95 7.24 2.36 8.93
N ALA A 96 7.80 2.98 9.97
CA ALA A 96 7.83 2.43 11.32
C ALA A 96 6.43 2.26 11.91
N GLN A 97 5.53 3.23 11.69
CA GLN A 97 4.12 3.13 12.08
C GLN A 97 3.43 1.97 11.35
N MET A 98 3.60 1.89 10.03
CA MET A 98 3.02 0.81 9.22
C MET A 98 3.55 -0.57 9.65
N ARG A 99 4.84 -0.68 9.97
CA ARG A 99 5.45 -1.91 10.50
C ARG A 99 4.80 -2.36 11.82
N THR A 100 4.44 -1.41 12.68
CA THR A 100 3.72 -1.71 13.91
C THR A 100 2.31 -2.21 13.62
N MET A 101 1.60 -1.55 12.70
CA MET A 101 0.22 -1.89 12.35
C MET A 101 0.09 -3.25 11.67
N VAL A 102 1.04 -3.63 10.79
CA VAL A 102 0.96 -4.91 10.07
C VAL A 102 0.98 -6.12 11.00
N ASN A 103 1.58 -6.01 12.19
CA ASN A 103 1.61 -7.10 13.16
C ASN A 103 0.21 -7.48 13.69
N THR A 104 -0.79 -6.61 13.54
CA THR A 104 -2.19 -6.92 13.87
C THR A 104 -2.78 -8.02 12.99
N LEU A 105 -2.22 -8.21 11.78
CA LEU A 105 -2.65 -9.25 10.83
C LEU A 105 -2.17 -10.66 11.24
N ARG A 106 -1.20 -10.75 12.14
CA ARG A 106 -0.67 -11.95 12.81
C ARG A 106 0.04 -12.97 11.88
N ASN A 107 -0.46 -13.21 10.68
CA ASN A 107 0.06 -14.23 9.76
C ASN A 107 -0.33 -13.95 8.31
N GLU A 108 0.12 -14.80 7.40
CA GLU A 108 -0.16 -14.69 5.97
C GLU A 108 -1.65 -14.76 5.64
N ALA A 109 -2.43 -15.58 6.34
CA ALA A 109 -3.87 -15.64 6.11
C ALA A 109 -4.57 -14.30 6.43
N GLY A 110 -4.12 -13.59 7.46
CA GLY A 110 -4.59 -12.24 7.77
C GLY A 110 -4.25 -11.25 6.66
N ILE A 111 -3.05 -11.34 6.10
CA ILE A 111 -2.63 -10.52 4.95
C ILE A 111 -3.51 -10.79 3.74
N ILE A 112 -3.71 -12.05 3.37
CA ILE A 112 -4.55 -12.44 2.23
C ILE A 112 -5.98 -11.96 2.41
N ASN A 113 -6.57 -12.15 3.59
CA ASN A 113 -7.93 -11.72 3.89
C ASN A 113 -8.08 -10.20 3.76
N VAL A 114 -7.18 -9.40 4.36
CA VAL A 114 -7.28 -7.94 4.30
C VAL A 114 -7.09 -7.41 2.88
N VAL A 115 -6.19 -7.99 2.09
CA VAL A 115 -6.00 -7.62 0.69
C VAL A 115 -7.22 -8.01 -0.14
N SER A 116 -7.81 -9.18 0.08
CA SER A 116 -9.07 -9.57 -0.58
C SER A 116 -10.22 -8.60 -0.29
N TYR A 117 -10.29 -8.04 0.92
CA TYR A 117 -11.25 -6.98 1.23
C TYR A 117 -10.92 -5.68 0.50
N ILE A 118 -9.65 -5.25 0.49
CA ILE A 118 -9.22 -4.03 -0.22
C ILE A 118 -9.57 -4.10 -1.70
N ASN A 119 -9.47 -5.28 -2.33
CA ASN A 119 -9.86 -5.50 -3.72
C ASN A 119 -11.37 -5.28 -3.98
N THR A 120 -12.22 -5.32 -2.93
CA THR A 120 -13.65 -4.99 -3.06
C THR A 120 -13.93 -3.49 -3.00
N LEU A 121 -12.93 -2.69 -2.62
CA LEU A 121 -13.05 -1.24 -2.52
C LEU A 121 -12.68 -0.60 -3.87
N SER A 122 -13.56 0.24 -4.37
CA SER A 122 -13.29 1.03 -5.58
C SER A 122 -12.61 2.35 -5.23
N ARG A 123 -11.74 2.78 -6.13
CA ARG A 123 -11.09 4.09 -6.03
C ARG A 123 -11.96 5.15 -6.68
#